data_ff63b4d158ba2b20bc14644d87516cf5
#
_entry.id   ff63b4d158ba2b20bc14644d87516cf5
#
_cell.length_a   1.000
_cell.length_b   1.000
_cell.length_c   1.000
_cell.angle_alpha   90.00
_cell.angle_beta   90.00
_cell.angle_gamma   90.00
#
_symmetry.space_group_name_H-M   'P 1'
#
loop_
_entity.id
_entity.type
_entity.pdbx_description
1 polymer ?
#
loop_
_entity_poly.entity_id
_entity_poly.type
_entity_poly.pdbx_seq_one_letter_code
_entity_poly.pdbx_strand_id
1 'polypeptide(L)' 'MLTPDRPKWRGYTAKQLQQCAEREANLRRHVYSNRVMSKRMSKHQADAEIDKMAAIAEHFAELAETERLI' A
#
# COMPACT_ATOMS: atom_id res chain seq x y z
N MET A 1 0.52 28.25 -10.21
CA MET A 1 -0.65 28.39 -9.37
C MET A 1 -1.36 27.08 -9.15
N LEU A 2 -1.82 26.84 -7.94
CA LEU A 2 -2.52 25.61 -7.63
C LEU A 2 -3.87 25.56 -8.31
N THR A 3 -4.22 24.39 -8.78
CA THR A 3 -5.57 24.15 -9.31
C THR A 3 -6.47 23.78 -8.14
N PRO A 4 -7.32 24.69 -7.71
CA PRO A 4 -8.11 24.48 -6.48
C PRO A 4 -9.14 23.38 -6.60
N ASP A 5 -9.44 22.96 -7.80
CA ASP A 5 -10.44 21.95 -8.07
C ASP A 5 -9.87 20.54 -8.17
N ARG A 6 -8.54 20.39 -7.98
CA ARG A 6 -7.92 19.05 -8.04
C ARG A 6 -8.09 18.37 -6.69
N PRO A 7 -8.90 17.32 -6.59
CA PRO A 7 -9.14 16.69 -5.30
C PRO A 7 -7.89 15.97 -4.79
N LYS A 8 -7.76 15.95 -3.47
CA LYS A 8 -6.69 15.23 -2.80
C LYS A 8 -6.81 13.75 -3.14
N TRP A 9 -5.67 13.14 -3.49
CA TRP A 9 -5.59 11.74 -3.86
C TRP A 9 -6.59 11.36 -4.96
N ARG A 10 -6.85 12.27 -5.86
CA ARG A 10 -7.76 12.04 -6.99
C ARG A 10 -9.19 11.70 -6.55
N GLY A 11 -9.56 12.13 -5.34
CA GLY A 11 -10.90 11.90 -4.82
C GLY A 11 -11.10 10.60 -4.07
N TYR A 12 -10.08 9.75 -3.98
CA TYR A 12 -10.19 8.52 -3.21
C TYR A 12 -10.06 8.83 -1.72
N THR A 13 -10.74 8.04 -0.89
CA THR A 13 -10.63 8.18 0.56
C THR A 13 -9.39 7.42 1.06
N ALA A 14 -8.96 7.79 2.27
CA ALA A 14 -7.84 7.07 2.89
C ALA A 14 -8.18 5.59 3.07
N LYS A 15 -9.43 5.26 3.39
CA LYS A 15 -9.85 3.88 3.54
C LYS A 15 -9.74 3.10 2.22
N GLN A 16 -10.14 3.72 1.13
CA GLN A 16 -10.02 3.08 -0.19
C GLN A 16 -8.56 2.82 -0.54
N LEU A 17 -7.69 3.77 -0.24
CA LEU A 17 -6.26 3.62 -0.51
C LEU A 17 -5.62 2.59 0.42
N GLN A 18 -6.05 2.56 1.69
CA GLN A 18 -5.63 1.54 2.64
C GLN A 18 -5.95 0.14 2.12
N GLN A 19 -7.20 -0.07 1.70
CA GLN A 19 -7.64 -1.37 1.21
C GLN A 19 -6.88 -1.79 -0.04
N CYS A 20 -6.63 -0.85 -0.93
CA CYS A 20 -5.85 -1.11 -2.13
C CYS A 20 -4.42 -1.55 -1.78
N ALA A 21 -3.79 -0.83 -0.85
CA ALA A 21 -2.42 -1.15 -0.42
C ALA A 21 -2.36 -2.51 0.28
N GLU A 22 -3.37 -2.85 1.07
CA GLU A 22 -3.44 -4.14 1.73
C GLU A 22 -3.55 -5.29 0.73
N ARG A 23 -4.40 -5.11 -0.28
CA ARG A 23 -4.54 -6.12 -1.33
C ARG A 23 -3.22 -6.29 -2.09
N GLU A 24 -2.55 -5.18 -2.36
CA GLU A 24 -1.27 -5.22 -3.06
C GLU A 24 -0.19 -5.92 -2.22
N ALA A 25 -0.15 -5.65 -0.92
CA ALA A 25 0.78 -6.31 -0.03
C ALA A 25 0.56 -7.84 -0.02
N ASN A 26 -0.70 -8.25 0.03
CA ASN A 26 -1.04 -9.67 0.01
C ASN A 26 -0.67 -10.34 -1.31
N LEU A 27 -0.94 -9.64 -2.41
CA LEU A 27 -0.56 -10.14 -3.74
C LEU A 27 0.95 -10.31 -3.84
N ARG A 28 1.71 -9.35 -3.35
CA ARG A 28 3.17 -9.43 -3.38
C ARG A 28 3.71 -10.58 -2.55
N ARG A 29 3.09 -10.86 -1.39
CA ARG A 29 3.51 -12.02 -0.58
C ARG A 29 3.44 -13.29 -1.40
N HIS A 30 2.38 -13.45 -2.16
CA HIS A 30 2.19 -14.64 -2.99
C HIS A 30 3.17 -14.66 -4.18
N VAL A 31 3.22 -13.57 -4.94
CA VAL A 31 4.07 -13.50 -6.14
C VAL A 31 5.54 -13.59 -5.79
N TYR A 32 5.97 -12.88 -4.74
CA TYR A 32 7.38 -12.84 -4.38
C TYR A 32 7.86 -14.15 -3.77
N SER A 33 6.96 -14.86 -3.08
CA SER A 33 7.29 -16.20 -2.60
C SER A 33 7.73 -17.09 -3.76
N ASN A 34 6.99 -17.06 -4.86
CA ASN A 34 7.34 -17.81 -6.05
C ASN A 34 8.66 -17.37 -6.67
N ARG A 35 8.91 -16.05 -6.68
CA ARG A 35 10.16 -15.51 -7.21
C ARG A 35 11.36 -15.89 -6.37
N VAL A 36 11.20 -15.92 -5.05
CA VAL A 36 12.26 -16.36 -4.15
C VAL A 36 12.56 -17.83 -4.38
N MET A 37 11.53 -18.66 -4.49
CA MET A 37 11.70 -20.09 -4.74
C MET A 37 12.39 -20.37 -6.07
N SER A 38 12.14 -19.55 -7.08
CA SER A 38 12.76 -19.69 -8.40
C SER A 38 14.09 -18.95 -8.51
N LYS A 39 14.56 -18.37 -7.42
CA LYS A 39 15.84 -17.63 -7.33
C LYS A 39 15.91 -16.40 -8.22
N ARG A 40 14.75 -15.83 -8.57
CA ARG A 40 14.68 -14.59 -9.34
C ARG A 40 14.75 -13.36 -8.44
N MET A 41 14.59 -13.56 -7.15
CA MET A 41 14.56 -12.49 -6.16
C MET A 41 15.09 -13.05 -4.85
N SER A 42 15.87 -12.27 -4.11
CA SER A 42 16.31 -12.71 -2.79
C SER A 42 15.17 -12.56 -1.78
N LYS A 43 15.21 -13.39 -0.74
CA LYS A 43 14.23 -13.28 0.34
C LYS A 43 14.29 -11.91 0.98
N HIS A 44 15.48 -11.35 1.13
CA HIS A 44 15.65 -10.03 1.73
C HIS A 44 14.96 -8.94 0.90
N GLN A 45 15.12 -8.98 -0.43
CA GLN A 45 14.43 -8.04 -1.32
C GLN A 45 12.91 -8.20 -1.23
N ALA A 46 12.44 -9.45 -1.25
CA ALA A 46 11.01 -9.75 -1.18
C ALA A 46 10.41 -9.20 0.11
N ASP A 47 11.05 -9.48 1.24
CA ASP A 47 10.58 -9.03 2.55
C ASP A 47 10.53 -7.51 2.62
N ALA A 48 11.56 -6.83 2.09
CA ALA A 48 11.61 -5.37 2.10
C ALA A 48 10.48 -4.75 1.27
N GLU A 49 10.19 -5.30 0.09
CA GLU A 49 9.14 -4.77 -0.77
C GLU A 49 7.75 -5.00 -0.18
N ILE A 50 7.53 -6.14 0.45
CA ILE A 50 6.28 -6.43 1.13
C ILE A 50 6.10 -5.49 2.32
N ASP A 51 7.17 -5.29 3.09
CA ASP A 51 7.15 -4.43 4.27
C ASP A 51 6.85 -2.99 3.92
N LYS A 52 7.42 -2.49 2.83
CA LYS A 52 7.14 -1.13 2.36
C LYS A 52 5.67 -0.96 2.01
N MET A 53 5.09 -1.95 1.35
CA MET A 53 3.68 -1.88 0.99
C MET A 53 2.78 -1.94 2.22
N ALA A 54 3.17 -2.75 3.21
CA ALA A 54 2.46 -2.82 4.48
C ALA A 54 2.53 -1.48 5.22
N ALA A 55 3.68 -0.82 5.18
CA ALA A 55 3.85 0.49 5.80
C ALA A 55 2.95 1.55 5.14
N ILE A 56 2.80 1.49 3.82
CA ILE A 56 1.88 2.38 3.10
C ILE A 56 0.45 2.14 3.56
N ALA A 57 0.06 0.86 3.70
CA ALA A 57 -1.27 0.51 4.18
C ALA A 57 -1.51 1.04 5.59
N GLU A 58 -0.52 0.93 6.47
CA GLU A 58 -0.62 1.45 7.83
C GLU A 58 -0.81 2.96 7.85
N HIS A 59 -0.07 3.67 6.99
CA HIS A 59 -0.20 5.12 6.90
C HIS A 59 -1.63 5.51 6.55
N PHE A 60 -2.21 4.86 5.55
CA PHE A 60 -3.58 5.18 5.16
C PHE A 60 -4.61 4.67 6.16
N ALA A 61 -4.30 3.62 6.91
CA ALA A 61 -5.16 3.17 8.00
C ALA A 61 -5.27 4.24 9.08
N GLU A 62 -4.17 4.87 9.44
CA GLU A 62 -4.15 5.96 10.42
C GLU A 62 -4.95 7.15 9.92
N LEU A 63 -4.78 7.52 8.66
CA LEU A 63 -5.53 8.62 8.06
C LEU A 63 -7.02 8.30 7.97
N ALA A 64 -7.36 7.05 7.66
CA ALA A 64 -8.75 6.63 7.60
C ALA A 64 -9.43 6.73 8.96
N GLU A 65 -8.71 6.42 10.03
CA GLU A 65 -9.22 6.56 11.39
C GLU A 65 -9.50 8.02 11.71
N THR A 66 -8.60 8.92 11.31
CA THR A 66 -8.78 10.35 11.50
C THR A 66 -9.99 10.86 10.72
N GLU A 67 -10.16 10.43 9.48
CA GLU A 67 -11.30 10.82 8.65
C GLU A 67 -12.61 10.35 9.26
N ARG A 68 -12.62 9.17 9.83
CA ARG A 68 -13.82 8.60 10.43
C ARG A 68 -14.30 9.40 11.65
N LEU A 69 -13.36 10.01 12.36
CA LEU A 69 -13.68 10.76 13.57
C LEU A 69 -14.17 12.18 13.30
N ILE A 70 -14.08 12.65 12.08
CA ILE A 70 -14.56 13.94 11.67
C ILE A 70 -16.00 13.83 11.16
#